data_0fad85d19e1f33b272a4f610a74320c8
#
_entry.id   0fad85d19e1f33b272a4f610a74320c8
#
_cell.length_a   1.000
_cell.length_b   1.000
_cell.length_c   1.000
_cell.angle_alpha   90.00
_cell.angle_beta   90.00
_cell.angle_gamma   90.00
#
_symmetry.space_group_name_H-M   'P 1'
#
loop_
_entity.id
_entity.type
_entity.pdbx_description
1 polymer ?
#
loop_
_entity_poly.entity_id
_entity_poly.type
_entity_poly.pdbx_seq_one_letter_code
_entity_poly.pdbx_strand_id
1 'polypeptide(L)'
;NKYFGGEDEINKKRSEWAKKHLVVLAEGDKKKPTLTVIDRGEGQSPERIQNSIVHLSGSIKRNVDFVFGKYHQGGSAAIRFCGSKAKCYQLVLSRRAETIADKSKPNDYGWTLVRRNYKSRTAFYEYCTDRDGNTFSFKFEKPLKIDGIDIEFADGCLIRLYDYYLDNP
;
A
#
# COMPACT_ATOMS: atom_id res chain seq x y z
N ASN A 1 27.30 -1.77 10.43
CA ASN A 1 26.00 -2.21 9.94
C ASN A 1 25.69 -3.62 10.45
N LYS A 2 24.80 -3.73 11.44
CA LYS A 2 24.55 -4.97 12.20
C LYS A 2 23.95 -6.12 11.38
N TYR A 3 23.44 -5.82 10.19
CA TYR A 3 22.69 -6.78 9.37
C TYR A 3 23.37 -7.15 8.04
N PHE A 4 24.29 -6.34 7.56
CA PHE A 4 24.79 -6.47 6.19
C PHE A 4 26.31 -6.28 6.18
N GLY A 5 27.18 -6.92 6.68
CA GLY A 5 28.62 -6.84 6.49
C GLY A 5 29.14 -5.53 5.86
N GLY A 6 29.95 -5.56 4.86
CA GLY A 6 30.42 -4.39 4.13
C GLY A 6 29.46 -3.94 3.00
N GLU A 7 29.81 -2.84 2.35
CA GLU A 7 29.01 -2.19 1.28
C GLU A 7 28.76 -3.12 0.07
N ASP A 8 29.72 -3.96 -0.27
CA ASP A 8 29.59 -4.94 -1.36
C ASP A 8 28.62 -6.07 -1.04
N GLU A 9 28.56 -6.51 0.22
CA GLU A 9 27.54 -7.48 0.66
C GLU A 9 26.14 -6.87 0.70
N ILE A 10 26.01 -5.59 1.04
CA ILE A 10 24.74 -4.86 0.97
C ILE A 10 24.20 -4.89 -0.45
N ASN A 11 25.03 -4.60 -1.45
CA ASN A 11 24.61 -4.54 -2.85
C ASN A 11 24.19 -5.91 -3.40
N LYS A 12 24.88 -6.98 -3.06
CA LYS A 12 24.49 -8.35 -3.44
C LYS A 12 23.17 -8.78 -2.78
N LYS A 13 23.06 -8.60 -1.48
CA LYS A 13 21.86 -9.00 -0.71
C LYS A 13 20.64 -8.12 -0.99
N ARG A 14 20.87 -6.85 -1.37
CA ARG A 14 19.78 -5.89 -1.65
C ARG A 14 18.88 -6.33 -2.80
N SER A 15 19.44 -6.85 -3.88
CA SER A 15 18.65 -7.33 -5.04
C SER A 15 17.82 -8.56 -4.68
N GLU A 16 18.41 -9.50 -3.95
CA GLU A 16 17.70 -10.71 -3.50
C GLU A 16 16.61 -10.38 -2.47
N TRP A 17 16.92 -9.47 -1.56
CA TRP A 17 15.97 -8.97 -0.58
C TRP A 17 14.81 -8.22 -1.23
N ALA A 18 15.09 -7.35 -2.19
CA ALA A 18 14.06 -6.63 -2.91
C ALA A 18 13.10 -7.59 -3.64
N LYS A 19 13.63 -8.58 -4.34
CA LYS A 19 12.83 -9.61 -5.03
C LYS A 19 11.91 -10.37 -4.08
N LYS A 20 12.33 -10.58 -2.85
CA LYS A 20 11.56 -11.31 -1.83
C LYS A 20 10.50 -10.44 -1.15
N HIS A 21 10.76 -9.15 -0.98
CA HIS A 21 9.96 -8.28 -0.14
C HIS A 21 9.19 -7.18 -0.88
N LEU A 22 9.52 -6.95 -2.15
CA LEU A 22 8.84 -5.96 -2.97
C LEU A 22 8.43 -6.59 -4.30
N VAL A 23 7.15 -6.56 -4.58
CA VAL A 23 6.57 -7.09 -5.82
C VAL A 23 5.79 -5.99 -6.52
N VAL A 24 6.02 -5.84 -7.82
CA VAL A 24 5.25 -4.94 -8.68
C VAL A 24 4.71 -5.76 -9.86
N LEU A 25 3.42 -5.69 -10.06
CA LEU A 25 2.70 -6.43 -11.09
C LEU A 25 1.91 -5.48 -11.95
N ALA A 26 1.80 -5.81 -13.22
CA ALA A 26 0.97 -5.08 -14.17
C ALA A 26 0.08 -6.08 -14.91
N GLU A 27 -1.22 -5.85 -14.88
CA GLU A 27 -2.23 -6.73 -15.45
C GLU A 27 -3.17 -5.94 -16.36
N GLY A 28 -3.76 -6.61 -17.36
CA GLY A 28 -4.75 -6.02 -18.24
C GLY A 28 -4.17 -5.28 -19.42
N ASP A 29 -4.72 -4.12 -19.74
CA ASP A 29 -4.33 -3.32 -20.92
C ASP A 29 -2.92 -2.74 -20.78
N LYS A 30 -2.12 -2.80 -21.85
CA LYS A 30 -0.71 -2.33 -21.83
C LYS A 30 -0.56 -0.83 -21.59
N LYS A 31 -1.53 -0.02 -22.00
CA LYS A 31 -1.51 1.44 -21.83
C LYS A 31 -2.16 1.90 -20.53
N LYS A 32 -3.05 1.05 -20.00
CA LYS A 32 -3.80 1.31 -18.79
C LYS A 32 -3.84 0.07 -17.88
N PRO A 33 -2.67 -0.47 -17.49
CA PRO A 33 -2.66 -1.64 -16.64
C PRO A 33 -3.22 -1.35 -15.26
N THR A 34 -3.73 -2.37 -14.61
CA THR A 34 -3.87 -2.36 -13.17
C THR A 34 -2.51 -2.70 -12.56
N LEU A 35 -1.95 -1.75 -11.79
CA LEU A 35 -0.68 -1.95 -11.11
C LEU A 35 -0.94 -2.40 -9.67
N THR A 36 -0.31 -3.48 -9.27
CA THR A 36 -0.31 -3.95 -7.87
C THR A 36 1.10 -3.87 -7.32
N VAL A 37 1.27 -3.14 -6.23
CA VAL A 37 2.52 -3.03 -5.49
C VAL A 37 2.32 -3.69 -4.15
N ILE A 38 3.18 -4.66 -3.82
CA ILE A 38 3.17 -5.37 -2.54
C ILE A 38 4.53 -5.15 -1.88
N ASP A 39 4.53 -4.63 -0.67
CA ASP A 39 5.69 -4.68 0.21
C ASP A 39 5.41 -5.60 1.41
N ARG A 40 6.43 -6.37 1.80
CA ARG A 40 6.40 -7.21 2.99
C ARG A 40 7.15 -6.51 4.13
N GLY A 41 6.76 -5.26 4.37
CA GLY A 41 7.26 -4.46 5.47
C GLY A 41 6.50 -4.72 6.77
N GLU A 42 6.50 -3.74 7.63
CA GLU A 42 5.81 -3.82 8.93
C GLU A 42 4.30 -3.97 8.82
N GLY A 43 3.71 -3.51 7.73
CA GLY A 43 2.27 -3.42 7.57
C GLY A 43 1.59 -2.49 8.56
N GLN A 44 0.28 -2.38 8.43
CA GLN A 44 -0.56 -1.53 9.28
C GLN A 44 -1.74 -2.35 9.82
N SER A 45 -2.14 -2.08 11.06
CA SER A 45 -3.43 -2.56 11.56
C SER A 45 -4.58 -1.74 10.94
N PRO A 46 -5.82 -2.25 10.93
CA PRO A 46 -6.97 -1.55 10.37
C PRO A 46 -7.09 -0.09 10.85
N GLU A 47 -6.95 0.15 12.14
CA GLU A 47 -7.11 1.47 12.76
C GLU A 47 -5.99 2.45 12.34
N ARG A 48 -4.83 1.93 11.93
CA ARG A 48 -3.68 2.75 11.52
C ARG A 48 -3.73 3.17 10.06
N ILE A 49 -4.45 2.45 9.21
CA ILE A 49 -4.54 2.75 7.78
C ILE A 49 -5.04 4.19 7.56
N GLN A 50 -6.07 4.62 8.29
CA GLN A 50 -6.63 5.96 8.21
C GLN A 50 -5.61 7.06 8.53
N ASN A 51 -4.78 6.81 9.54
CA ASN A 51 -3.83 7.79 10.06
C ASN A 51 -2.44 7.70 9.42
N SER A 52 -2.24 6.74 8.51
CA SER A 52 -0.93 6.51 7.88
C SER A 52 -1.02 6.55 6.36
N ILE A 53 -1.55 5.50 5.73
CA ILE A 53 -1.45 5.31 4.27
C ILE A 53 -2.35 6.29 3.51
N VAL A 54 -3.55 6.55 4.01
CA VAL A 54 -4.53 7.42 3.34
C VAL A 54 -4.55 8.85 3.88
N HIS A 55 -3.81 9.14 4.94
CA HIS A 55 -3.76 10.48 5.54
C HIS A 55 -2.74 11.37 4.81
N LEU A 56 -3.23 12.42 4.15
CA LEU A 56 -2.39 13.44 3.53
C LEU A 56 -1.63 14.22 4.61
N SER A 57 -0.32 14.30 4.47
CA SER A 57 0.58 15.03 5.40
C SER A 57 0.71 14.43 6.80
N GLY A 58 -0.02 13.37 7.12
CA GLY A 58 0.17 12.62 8.36
C GLY A 58 1.36 11.68 8.25
N SER A 59 2.48 11.95 8.87
CA SER A 59 3.63 11.04 8.83
C SER A 59 4.08 10.64 10.22
N ILE A 60 3.91 9.37 10.54
CA ILE A 60 4.57 8.74 11.70
C ILE A 60 6.09 8.60 11.52
N LYS A 61 6.59 8.87 10.32
CA LYS A 61 8.01 8.71 9.95
C LYS A 61 8.80 10.02 9.95
N ARG A 62 8.21 11.15 10.36
CA ARG A 62 8.89 12.47 10.32
C ARG A 62 10.18 12.51 11.13
N ASN A 63 10.20 11.81 12.24
CA ASN A 63 11.32 11.79 13.19
C ASN A 63 12.15 10.51 13.11
N VAL A 64 12.02 9.73 12.03
CA VAL A 64 12.81 8.51 11.82
C VAL A 64 13.86 8.82 10.76
N ASP A 65 15.13 8.67 11.13
CA ASP A 65 16.25 8.82 10.20
C ASP A 65 16.26 7.65 9.18
N PHE A 66 16.83 7.92 8.01
CA PHE A 66 17.01 6.93 6.92
C PHE A 66 15.72 6.36 6.31
N VAL A 67 14.56 6.99 6.52
CA VAL A 67 13.28 6.57 5.93
C VAL A 67 12.86 7.53 4.82
N PHE A 68 12.61 6.99 3.64
CA PHE A 68 11.99 7.71 2.53
C PHE A 68 10.46 7.78 2.70
N GLY A 69 9.81 8.77 2.10
CA GLY A 69 8.35 8.90 2.15
C GLY A 69 7.83 9.59 3.42
N LYS A 70 8.53 10.60 3.89
CA LYS A 70 8.18 11.35 5.12
C LYS A 70 6.83 12.09 5.05
N TYR A 71 6.30 12.36 3.86
CA TYR A 71 5.11 13.21 3.68
C TYR A 71 3.88 12.47 3.17
N HIS A 72 3.93 11.16 2.99
CA HIS A 72 2.83 10.32 2.48
C HIS A 72 2.20 10.79 1.14
N GLN A 73 2.93 11.57 0.37
CA GLN A 73 2.42 12.14 -0.87
C GLN A 73 2.49 11.18 -2.06
N GLY A 74 3.41 10.21 -2.02
CA GLY A 74 3.62 9.28 -3.15
C GLY A 74 2.40 8.43 -3.47
N GLY A 75 1.80 7.80 -2.46
CA GLY A 75 0.59 6.99 -2.64
C GLY A 75 -0.61 7.81 -3.11
N SER A 76 -0.80 8.99 -2.53
CA SER A 76 -1.89 9.90 -2.90
C SER A 76 -1.69 10.53 -4.28
N ALA A 77 -0.45 10.74 -4.71
CA ALA A 77 -0.14 11.23 -6.05
C ALA A 77 -0.39 10.16 -7.12
N ALA A 78 -0.10 8.90 -6.82
CA ALA A 78 -0.27 7.80 -7.76
C ALA A 78 -1.72 7.63 -8.24
N ILE A 79 -2.71 7.84 -7.36
CA ILE A 79 -4.13 7.73 -7.73
C ILE A 79 -4.53 8.75 -8.82
N ARG A 80 -3.81 9.85 -8.95
CA ARG A 80 -4.06 10.86 -10.00
C ARG A 80 -3.96 10.28 -11.41
N PHE A 81 -3.16 9.24 -11.58
CA PHE A 81 -2.93 8.57 -12.87
C PHE A 81 -3.83 7.36 -13.07
N CYS A 82 -4.75 7.06 -12.13
CA CYS A 82 -5.68 5.94 -12.22
C CYS A 82 -6.95 6.35 -12.98
N GLY A 83 -7.40 5.50 -13.90
CA GLY A 83 -8.67 5.58 -14.59
C GLY A 83 -8.93 6.90 -15.30
N SER A 84 -10.20 7.25 -15.42
CA SER A 84 -10.66 8.55 -15.97
C SER A 84 -10.95 9.54 -14.83
N LYS A 85 -11.20 10.82 -15.19
CA LYS A 85 -11.57 11.85 -14.21
C LYS A 85 -12.68 11.43 -13.24
N ALA A 86 -13.61 10.59 -13.68
CA ALA A 86 -14.77 10.16 -12.87
C ALA A 86 -14.58 8.80 -12.19
N LYS A 87 -13.56 8.02 -12.54
CA LYS A 87 -13.38 6.63 -12.09
C LYS A 87 -11.92 6.35 -11.75
N CYS A 88 -11.42 7.01 -10.72
CA CYS A 88 -10.05 6.81 -10.23
C CYS A 88 -10.10 6.05 -8.90
N TYR A 89 -9.57 4.85 -8.88
CA TYR A 89 -9.61 3.98 -7.71
C TYR A 89 -8.24 3.46 -7.33
N GLN A 90 -8.02 3.35 -6.03
CA GLN A 90 -6.86 2.73 -5.42
C GLN A 90 -7.34 1.86 -4.25
N LEU A 91 -7.05 0.56 -4.31
CA LEU A 91 -7.24 -0.32 -3.17
C LEU A 91 -6.00 -0.27 -2.28
N VAL A 92 -6.22 -0.15 -1.00
CA VAL A 92 -5.21 -0.32 0.05
C VAL A 92 -5.63 -1.49 0.90
N LEU A 93 -4.75 -2.47 1.05
CA LEU A 93 -4.91 -3.64 1.92
C LEU A 93 -3.63 -3.79 2.75
N SER A 94 -3.77 -3.99 4.05
CA SER A 94 -2.60 -4.15 4.91
C SER A 94 -2.91 -5.05 6.11
N ARG A 95 -1.87 -5.71 6.61
CA ARG A 95 -1.87 -6.45 7.85
C ARG A 95 -0.55 -6.24 8.56
N ARG A 96 -0.60 -6.06 9.86
CA ARG A 96 0.62 -5.90 10.66
C ARG A 96 1.42 -7.20 10.66
N ALA A 97 2.75 -7.11 10.50
CA ALA A 97 3.62 -8.28 10.58
C ALA A 97 3.53 -8.93 11.96
N GLU A 98 3.39 -10.26 11.99
CA GLU A 98 3.20 -11.02 13.23
C GLU A 98 4.31 -10.81 14.26
N THR A 99 5.53 -10.53 13.82
CA THR A 99 6.69 -10.29 14.68
C THR A 99 6.58 -9.02 15.53
N ILE A 100 5.75 -8.08 15.12
CA ILE A 100 5.58 -6.77 15.74
C ILE A 100 4.11 -6.41 16.01
N ALA A 101 3.20 -7.34 15.77
CA ALA A 101 1.78 -7.18 16.09
C ALA A 101 1.57 -7.17 17.60
N ASP A 102 0.59 -6.38 18.04
CA ASP A 102 0.15 -6.35 19.43
C ASP A 102 -0.56 -7.66 19.75
N LYS A 103 0.07 -8.50 20.59
CA LYS A 103 -0.45 -9.81 20.97
C LYS A 103 -1.75 -9.75 21.78
N SER A 104 -2.10 -8.60 22.32
CA SER A 104 -3.34 -8.40 23.09
C SER A 104 -4.56 -8.13 22.19
N LYS A 105 -4.37 -7.96 20.87
CA LYS A 105 -5.40 -7.61 19.90
C LYS A 105 -5.42 -8.58 18.73
N PRO A 106 -6.58 -8.74 18.05
CA PRO A 106 -6.63 -9.43 16.78
C PRO A 106 -5.71 -8.75 15.74
N ASN A 107 -4.95 -9.54 14.99
CA ASN A 107 -4.13 -9.07 13.90
C ASN A 107 -4.85 -9.28 12.57
N ASP A 108 -5.91 -8.51 12.36
CA ASP A 108 -6.78 -8.61 11.20
C ASP A 108 -6.21 -7.87 9.99
N TYR A 109 -6.64 -8.27 8.80
CA TYR A 109 -6.45 -7.47 7.59
C TYR A 109 -7.33 -6.23 7.63
N GLY A 110 -6.74 -5.09 7.33
CA GLY A 110 -7.45 -3.84 7.10
C GLY A 110 -7.45 -3.46 5.63
N TRP A 111 -8.55 -2.91 5.12
CA TRP A 111 -8.60 -2.44 3.75
C TRP A 111 -9.51 -1.22 3.58
N THR A 112 -9.24 -0.47 2.54
CA THR A 112 -10.10 0.62 2.08
C THR A 112 -9.92 0.83 0.57
N LEU A 113 -10.94 1.38 -0.05
CA LEU A 113 -10.89 1.85 -1.44
C LEU A 113 -10.82 3.38 -1.42
N VAL A 114 -9.75 3.93 -1.96
CA VAL A 114 -9.60 5.37 -2.17
C VAL A 114 -10.10 5.72 -3.55
N ARG A 115 -10.87 6.79 -3.67
CA ARG A 115 -11.31 7.33 -4.95
C ARG A 115 -11.02 8.82 -5.03
N ARG A 116 -10.78 9.31 -6.25
CA ARG A 116 -10.79 10.73 -6.54
C ARG A 116 -12.18 11.15 -6.95
N ASN A 117 -12.67 12.21 -6.34
CA ASN A 117 -13.97 12.79 -6.65
C ASN A 117 -13.82 14.29 -6.96
N TYR A 118 -14.84 14.91 -7.53
CA TYR A 118 -14.86 16.32 -7.87
C TYR A 118 -16.08 16.99 -7.29
N LYS A 119 -15.87 18.13 -6.62
CA LYS A 119 -16.93 19.04 -6.19
C LYS A 119 -16.58 20.43 -6.70
N SER A 120 -17.48 21.02 -7.49
CA SER A 120 -17.30 22.38 -8.02
C SER A 120 -15.92 22.64 -8.63
N ARG A 121 -15.43 21.75 -9.49
CA ARG A 121 -14.10 21.78 -10.14
C ARG A 121 -12.89 21.50 -9.24
N THR A 122 -13.09 21.28 -7.94
CA THR A 122 -12.02 20.91 -7.03
C THR A 122 -11.97 19.39 -6.89
N ALA A 123 -10.79 18.82 -7.10
CA ALA A 123 -10.57 17.40 -6.86
C ALA A 123 -10.32 17.15 -5.37
N PHE A 124 -10.92 16.11 -4.84
CA PHE A 124 -10.67 15.64 -3.48
C PHE A 124 -10.62 14.11 -3.47
N TYR A 125 -10.00 13.57 -2.44
CA TYR A 125 -9.87 12.14 -2.26
C TYR A 125 -10.75 11.69 -1.11
N GLU A 126 -11.47 10.61 -1.34
CA GLU A 126 -12.33 9.96 -0.36
C GLU A 126 -11.86 8.52 -0.19
N TYR A 127 -11.93 7.99 0.99
CA TYR A 127 -11.74 6.56 1.23
C TYR A 127 -13.00 5.96 1.86
N CYS A 128 -13.28 4.71 1.47
CA CYS A 128 -14.46 4.00 1.97
C CYS A 128 -14.24 3.57 3.42
N THR A 129 -15.28 3.75 4.22
CA THR A 129 -15.32 3.34 5.63
C THR A 129 -16.59 2.52 5.88
N ASP A 130 -16.62 1.85 7.01
CA ASP A 130 -17.87 1.32 7.56
C ASP A 130 -18.79 2.47 8.05
N ARG A 131 -19.91 2.10 8.67
CA ARG A 131 -20.92 3.06 9.17
C ARG A 131 -20.39 3.93 10.32
N ASP A 132 -19.40 3.44 11.04
CA ASP A 132 -18.80 4.11 12.19
C ASP A 132 -17.56 4.94 11.81
N GLY A 133 -17.23 5.00 10.51
CA GLY A 133 -16.12 5.76 9.97
C GLY A 133 -14.77 5.03 10.05
N ASN A 134 -14.75 3.74 10.35
CA ASN A 134 -13.52 2.96 10.40
C ASN A 134 -13.20 2.32 9.05
N THR A 135 -11.92 2.05 8.78
CA THR A 135 -11.53 1.18 7.67
C THR A 135 -12.08 -0.22 7.87
N PHE A 136 -12.43 -0.86 6.76
CA PHE A 136 -12.93 -2.23 6.83
C PHE A 136 -11.86 -3.19 7.33
N SER A 137 -12.28 -4.22 8.06
CA SER A 137 -11.40 -5.28 8.54
C SER A 137 -12.02 -6.65 8.35
N PHE A 138 -11.18 -7.66 8.23
CA PHE A 138 -11.61 -9.05 8.22
C PHE A 138 -10.52 -9.96 8.78
N LYS A 139 -10.96 -11.03 9.45
CA LYS A 139 -10.09 -12.07 9.95
C LYS A 139 -9.86 -13.13 8.89
N PHE A 140 -8.61 -13.47 8.64
CA PHE A 140 -8.25 -14.58 7.79
C PHE A 140 -6.93 -15.21 8.29
N GLU A 141 -6.96 -16.50 8.57
CA GLU A 141 -5.83 -17.19 9.24
C GLU A 141 -4.69 -17.53 8.30
N LYS A 142 -5.01 -17.75 7.00
CA LYS A 142 -4.01 -18.09 5.98
C LYS A 142 -3.57 -16.85 5.22
N PRO A 143 -2.40 -16.87 4.58
CA PRO A 143 -2.05 -15.83 3.61
C PRO A 143 -3.10 -15.73 2.50
N LEU A 144 -3.41 -14.51 2.09
CA LEU A 144 -4.34 -14.27 0.99
C LEU A 144 -3.67 -14.65 -0.33
N LYS A 145 -4.36 -15.45 -1.13
CA LYS A 145 -3.98 -15.66 -2.52
C LYS A 145 -4.58 -14.53 -3.36
N ILE A 146 -3.75 -13.93 -4.19
CA ILE A 146 -4.18 -12.86 -5.08
C ILE A 146 -4.36 -13.47 -6.46
N ASP A 147 -5.58 -13.41 -6.97
CA ASP A 147 -5.91 -13.96 -8.29
C ASP A 147 -5.00 -13.40 -9.38
N GLY A 148 -4.57 -14.27 -10.27
CA GLY A 148 -3.64 -13.90 -11.36
C GLY A 148 -2.18 -13.85 -10.95
N ILE A 149 -1.85 -14.11 -9.67
CA ILE A 149 -0.48 -14.04 -9.17
C ILE A 149 -0.24 -15.23 -8.24
N ASP A 150 0.84 -15.96 -8.48
CA ASP A 150 1.30 -17.01 -7.57
C ASP A 150 2.06 -16.41 -6.37
N ILE A 151 1.41 -15.47 -5.69
CA ILE A 151 1.97 -14.77 -4.54
C ILE A 151 0.97 -14.79 -3.40
N GLU A 152 1.43 -15.27 -2.28
CA GLU A 152 0.69 -15.22 -1.03
C GLU A 152 1.03 -13.92 -0.27
N PHE A 153 -0.02 -13.20 0.13
CA PHE A 153 0.09 -11.99 0.94
C PHE A 153 -0.31 -12.31 2.38
N ALA A 154 0.67 -12.42 3.25
CA ALA A 154 0.48 -12.72 4.68
C ALA A 154 0.38 -11.45 5.52
N ASP A 155 1.28 -10.49 5.29
CA ASP A 155 1.43 -9.23 5.99
C ASP A 155 2.13 -8.20 5.11
N GLY A 156 2.29 -6.97 5.62
CA GLY A 156 2.83 -5.86 4.87
C GLY A 156 1.74 -4.94 4.31
N CYS A 157 2.00 -4.36 3.15
CA CYS A 157 1.06 -3.48 2.48
C CYS A 157 0.92 -3.85 1.00
N LEU A 158 -0.32 -3.90 0.52
CA LEU A 158 -0.69 -4.06 -0.87
C LEU A 158 -1.44 -2.81 -1.32
N ILE A 159 -0.94 -2.19 -2.38
CA ILE A 159 -1.61 -1.07 -3.05
C ILE A 159 -1.91 -1.48 -4.48
N ARG A 160 -3.18 -1.41 -4.88
CA ARG A 160 -3.64 -1.71 -6.24
C ARG A 160 -4.21 -0.45 -6.88
N LEU A 161 -3.60 -0.07 -8.01
CA LEU A 161 -3.92 1.12 -8.80
C LEU A 161 -4.65 0.67 -10.06
N TYR A 162 -5.92 1.00 -10.18
CA TYR A 162 -6.74 0.54 -11.29
C TYR A 162 -6.59 1.45 -12.51
N ASP A 163 -6.47 0.85 -13.69
CA ASP A 163 -6.36 1.56 -14.99
C ASP A 163 -5.30 2.67 -14.95
N TYR A 164 -4.09 2.33 -14.55
CA TYR A 164 -3.00 3.30 -14.39
C TYR A 164 -2.44 3.75 -15.73
N TYR A 165 -2.48 5.04 -16.01
CA TYR A 165 -1.93 5.62 -17.22
C TYR A 165 -0.41 5.59 -17.20
N LEU A 166 0.18 4.83 -18.12
CA LEU A 166 1.64 4.78 -18.32
C LEU A 166 2.11 5.82 -19.36
N ASP A 167 1.25 6.19 -20.30
CA ASP A 167 1.56 7.27 -21.22
C ASP A 167 1.33 8.60 -20.51
N ASN A 168 2.34 9.43 -20.46
CA ASN A 168 2.23 10.78 -19.94
C ASN A 168 1.10 11.51 -20.67
N PRO A 169 0.20 12.16 -19.93
CA PRO A 169 -0.78 13.04 -20.53
C PRO A 169 -0.12 14.28 -21.11
#